data_c426de966b35ede92f9711cbf2d2be2e
#
_entry.id   c426de966b35ede92f9711cbf2d2be2e
#
_cell.length_a   1.000
_cell.length_b   1.000
_cell.length_c   1.000
_cell.angle_alpha   90.00
_cell.angle_beta   90.00
_cell.angle_gamma   90.00
#
_symmetry.space_group_name_H-M   'P 1'
#
loop_
_entity.id
_entity.type
_entity.pdbx_description
1 polymer ?
#
loop_
_entity_poly.entity_id
_entity_poly.type
_entity_poly.pdbx_seq_one_letter_code
_entity_poly.pdbx_strand_id
1 'polypeptide(L)'
;LSDQTLKINDQIQIMISDESLYAGRYYSHVEDFTDEGIVLSLPLKEGEIIPLHIGEKVEFCKITDSAIWLYRGTIIQRQGSPLPLMTVKLPLKVEKLQRRNFYRLPLSVQTQFAKVEEDKPMNEWQWEPSYLRNLSGGGVCLSCETQLEIGQQIVIDVPLEQDILRLWGEIRRVEQSSSYVAGVEFLDILHHDQDRIVQYVFAKQRAIAQKNKSL
;
A
#
# COMPACT_ATOMS: atom_id res chain seq x y z
N LEU A 1 -8.04 -18.66 8.74
CA LEU A 1 -7.16 -18.89 7.58
C LEU A 1 -6.09 -17.82 7.61
N SER A 2 -4.81 -18.21 7.67
CA SER A 2 -3.71 -17.25 7.80
C SER A 2 -3.58 -16.41 6.55
N ASP A 3 -3.32 -15.11 6.70
CA ASP A 3 -3.06 -14.14 5.61
C ASP A 3 -1.95 -14.58 4.64
N GLN A 4 -1.14 -15.55 5.04
CA GLN A 4 -0.03 -16.07 4.25
C GLN A 4 -0.46 -17.06 3.15
N THR A 5 -1.70 -17.56 3.18
CA THR A 5 -2.15 -18.56 2.21
C THR A 5 -2.51 -17.89 0.90
N LEU A 6 -1.85 -18.32 -0.19
CA LEU A 6 -2.24 -17.94 -1.54
C LEU A 6 -3.55 -18.64 -1.92
N LYS A 7 -4.37 -17.95 -2.70
CA LYS A 7 -5.64 -18.45 -3.24
C LYS A 7 -5.72 -18.15 -4.72
N ILE A 8 -6.52 -18.92 -5.45
CA ILE A 8 -6.86 -18.62 -6.84
C ILE A 8 -7.45 -17.21 -6.92
N ASN A 9 -7.08 -16.45 -7.93
CA ASN A 9 -7.40 -15.05 -8.16
C ASN A 9 -6.71 -14.05 -7.19
N ASP A 10 -5.81 -14.48 -6.30
CA ASP A 10 -5.00 -13.52 -5.55
C ASP A 10 -4.13 -12.69 -6.50
N GLN A 11 -4.23 -11.38 -6.38
CA GLN A 11 -3.30 -10.48 -7.04
C GLN A 11 -1.96 -10.50 -6.32
N ILE A 12 -0.90 -10.68 -7.09
CA ILE A 12 0.48 -10.69 -6.62
C ILE A 12 1.33 -9.71 -7.42
N GLN A 13 2.50 -9.38 -6.91
CA GLN A 13 3.52 -8.62 -7.63
C GLN A 13 4.77 -9.48 -7.81
N ILE A 14 5.17 -9.72 -9.06
CA ILE A 14 6.43 -10.36 -9.41
C ILE A 14 7.51 -9.29 -9.39
N MET A 15 8.63 -9.59 -8.74
CA MET A 15 9.78 -8.70 -8.61
C MET A 15 10.91 -9.24 -9.50
N ILE A 16 11.36 -8.42 -10.42
CA ILE A 16 12.47 -8.73 -11.30
C ILE A 16 13.67 -7.89 -10.88
N SER A 17 14.82 -8.56 -10.71
CA SER A 17 16.08 -7.98 -10.23
C SER A 17 16.51 -6.76 -11.05
N ASP A 18 17.15 -5.80 -10.38
CA ASP A 18 17.70 -4.58 -10.98
C ASP A 18 18.80 -4.84 -12.00
N GLU A 19 19.36 -6.05 -12.05
CA GLU A 19 20.33 -6.48 -13.04
C GLU A 19 19.70 -6.88 -14.39
N SER A 20 18.37 -7.02 -14.45
CA SER A 20 17.63 -7.37 -15.66
C SER A 20 17.25 -6.14 -16.48
N LEU A 21 17.21 -6.28 -17.81
CA LEU A 21 16.62 -5.28 -18.72
C LEU A 21 15.13 -5.03 -18.42
N TYR A 22 14.48 -5.96 -17.73
CA TYR A 22 13.09 -5.92 -17.33
C TYR A 22 12.93 -5.63 -15.82
N ALA A 23 13.95 -5.06 -15.20
CA ALA A 23 13.91 -4.71 -13.78
C ALA A 23 12.61 -3.98 -13.41
N GLY A 24 12.00 -4.36 -12.28
CA GLY A 24 10.77 -3.73 -11.83
C GLY A 24 9.81 -4.66 -11.10
N ARG A 25 8.61 -4.13 -10.87
CA ARG A 25 7.52 -4.84 -10.22
C ARG A 25 6.33 -4.89 -11.15
N TYR A 26 5.81 -6.10 -11.35
CA TYR A 26 4.76 -6.35 -12.31
C TYR A 26 3.60 -7.08 -11.64
N TYR A 27 2.38 -6.68 -11.95
CA TYR A 27 1.20 -7.38 -11.46
C TYR A 27 1.04 -8.72 -12.18
N SER A 28 0.58 -9.70 -11.42
CA SER A 28 0.26 -11.05 -11.85
C SER A 28 -0.84 -11.60 -10.96
N HIS A 29 -1.38 -12.77 -11.29
CA HIS A 29 -2.41 -13.45 -10.51
C HIS A 29 -2.06 -14.90 -10.28
N VAL A 30 -2.57 -15.46 -9.20
CA VAL A 30 -2.58 -16.91 -8.95
C VAL A 30 -3.74 -17.49 -9.76
N GLU A 31 -3.42 -18.30 -10.75
CA GLU A 31 -4.41 -18.88 -11.66
C GLU A 31 -4.89 -20.25 -11.19
N ASP A 32 -3.97 -21.08 -10.67
CA ASP A 32 -4.30 -22.43 -10.23
C ASP A 32 -3.23 -23.01 -9.29
N PHE A 33 -3.53 -24.16 -8.69
CA PHE A 33 -2.62 -24.99 -7.91
C PHE A 33 -2.60 -26.39 -8.49
N THR A 34 -1.41 -26.91 -8.73
CA THR A 34 -1.19 -28.29 -9.20
C THR A 34 -0.36 -29.07 -8.18
N ASP A 35 -0.24 -30.40 -8.33
CA ASP A 35 0.62 -31.22 -7.48
C ASP A 35 2.10 -30.82 -7.56
N GLU A 36 2.52 -30.20 -8.68
CA GLU A 36 3.90 -29.80 -8.92
C GLU A 36 4.20 -28.36 -8.50
N GLY A 37 3.19 -27.47 -8.48
CA GLY A 37 3.44 -26.08 -8.26
C GLY A 37 2.22 -25.16 -8.26
N ILE A 38 2.51 -23.88 -8.18
CA ILE A 38 1.53 -22.80 -8.30
C ILE A 38 1.60 -22.25 -9.72
N VAL A 39 0.44 -22.14 -10.36
CA VAL A 39 0.30 -21.55 -11.68
C VAL A 39 0.04 -20.04 -11.52
N LEU A 40 0.90 -19.25 -12.13
CA LEU A 40 0.84 -17.79 -12.13
C LEU A 40 0.70 -17.27 -13.56
N SER A 41 -0.02 -16.17 -13.75
CA SER A 41 0.02 -15.46 -15.03
C SER A 41 1.41 -14.85 -15.26
N LEU A 42 1.92 -14.91 -16.49
CA LEU A 42 3.19 -14.25 -16.83
C LEU A 42 3.01 -12.73 -16.78
N PRO A 43 3.97 -11.99 -16.22
CA PRO A 43 3.88 -10.55 -16.16
C PRO A 43 4.00 -9.92 -17.55
N LEU A 44 3.27 -8.81 -17.73
CA LEU A 44 3.27 -8.03 -18.97
C LEU A 44 3.86 -6.64 -18.74
N LYS A 45 4.60 -6.14 -19.72
CA LYS A 45 5.02 -4.74 -19.81
C LYS A 45 4.56 -4.19 -21.15
N GLU A 46 3.67 -3.18 -21.12
CA GLU A 46 3.13 -2.54 -22.33
C GLU A 46 2.48 -3.53 -23.33
N GLY A 47 1.90 -4.62 -22.80
CA GLY A 47 1.27 -5.68 -23.60
C GLY A 47 2.21 -6.81 -24.04
N GLU A 48 3.51 -6.68 -23.81
CA GLU A 48 4.50 -7.71 -24.14
C GLU A 48 4.80 -8.59 -22.92
N ILE A 49 4.93 -9.91 -23.16
CA ILE A 49 5.25 -10.88 -22.11
C ILE A 49 6.72 -10.72 -21.70
N ILE A 50 6.94 -10.50 -20.40
CA ILE A 50 8.30 -10.47 -19.86
C ILE A 50 8.92 -11.88 -19.96
N PRO A 51 10.13 -12.00 -20.54
CA PRO A 51 10.75 -13.30 -20.78
C PRO A 51 11.34 -13.88 -19.49
N LEU A 52 10.51 -14.62 -18.74
CA LEU A 52 10.96 -15.46 -17.64
C LEU A 52 11.10 -16.90 -18.13
N HIS A 53 12.21 -17.58 -17.80
CA HIS A 53 12.55 -18.89 -18.37
C HIS A 53 12.44 -20.03 -17.35
N ILE A 54 12.24 -21.24 -17.85
CA ILE A 54 12.26 -22.47 -17.03
C ILE A 54 13.65 -22.58 -16.38
N GLY A 55 13.67 -22.90 -15.07
CA GLY A 55 14.87 -22.98 -14.26
C GLY A 55 15.24 -21.67 -13.56
N GLU A 56 14.67 -20.54 -13.95
CA GLU A 56 14.91 -19.27 -13.28
C GLU A 56 14.24 -19.22 -11.90
N LYS A 57 14.89 -18.53 -10.97
CA LYS A 57 14.31 -18.19 -9.67
C LYS A 57 13.38 -16.99 -9.85
N VAL A 58 12.21 -17.10 -9.28
CA VAL A 58 11.23 -16.02 -9.26
C VAL A 58 10.92 -15.61 -7.83
N GLU A 59 10.86 -14.32 -7.61
CA GLU A 59 10.34 -13.70 -6.38
C GLU A 59 9.02 -13.01 -6.69
N PHE A 60 8.04 -13.25 -5.84
CA PHE A 60 6.76 -12.54 -5.93
C PHE A 60 6.19 -12.30 -4.54
N CYS A 61 5.34 -11.29 -4.41
CA CYS A 61 4.73 -10.98 -3.11
C CYS A 61 3.22 -10.82 -3.20
N LYS A 62 2.55 -11.26 -2.13
CA LYS A 62 1.17 -10.92 -1.82
C LYS A 62 1.15 -9.81 -0.79
N ILE A 63 0.50 -8.71 -1.12
CA ILE A 63 0.35 -7.55 -0.24
C ILE A 63 -1.00 -7.66 0.44
N THR A 64 -0.99 -7.67 1.78
CA THR A 64 -2.19 -7.64 2.61
C THR A 64 -2.20 -6.37 3.46
N ASP A 65 -3.31 -6.11 4.16
CA ASP A 65 -3.39 -4.98 5.08
C ASP A 65 -2.41 -5.09 6.25
N SER A 66 -2.07 -6.30 6.65
CA SER A 66 -1.23 -6.58 7.82
C SER A 66 0.26 -6.73 7.49
N ALA A 67 0.58 -7.27 6.30
CA ALA A 67 1.96 -7.64 5.94
C ALA A 67 2.17 -7.78 4.44
N ILE A 68 3.43 -7.88 4.04
CA ILE A 68 3.84 -8.37 2.73
C ILE A 68 4.37 -9.78 2.91
N TRP A 69 3.80 -10.72 2.18
CA TRP A 69 4.27 -12.10 2.13
C TRP A 69 5.10 -12.29 0.88
N LEU A 70 6.39 -12.53 1.06
CA LEU A 70 7.36 -12.75 -0.01
C LEU A 70 7.51 -14.24 -0.24
N TYR A 71 7.38 -14.65 -1.48
CA TYR A 71 7.51 -16.03 -1.94
C TYR A 71 8.67 -16.13 -2.90
N ARG A 72 9.46 -17.20 -2.76
CA ARG A 72 10.57 -17.51 -3.67
C ARG A 72 10.45 -18.94 -4.14
N GLY A 73 10.55 -19.15 -5.45
CA GLY A 73 10.47 -20.45 -6.07
C GLY A 73 11.27 -20.51 -7.37
N THR A 74 11.16 -21.65 -8.05
CA THR A 74 11.81 -21.87 -9.36
C THR A 74 10.74 -22.18 -10.38
N ILE A 75 10.82 -21.57 -11.56
CA ILE A 75 9.91 -21.82 -12.67
C ILE A 75 10.23 -23.20 -13.25
N ILE A 76 9.23 -24.10 -13.28
CA ILE A 76 9.38 -25.46 -13.80
C ILE A 76 8.65 -25.68 -15.13
N GLN A 77 7.65 -24.85 -15.41
CA GLN A 77 6.88 -24.92 -16.64
C GLN A 77 6.49 -23.54 -17.13
N ARG A 78 6.32 -23.38 -18.44
CA ARG A 78 5.86 -22.16 -19.08
C ARG A 78 4.92 -22.50 -20.23
N GLN A 79 3.82 -21.75 -20.34
CA GLN A 79 2.86 -21.81 -21.42
C GLN A 79 2.67 -20.41 -22.01
N GLY A 80 2.68 -20.28 -23.33
CA GLY A 80 2.49 -18.98 -23.99
C GLY A 80 1.07 -18.76 -24.55
N SER A 81 0.36 -19.85 -24.89
CA SER A 81 -0.96 -19.80 -25.52
C SER A 81 -1.85 -20.90 -24.95
N PRO A 82 -3.18 -20.71 -24.77
CA PRO A 82 -3.92 -19.48 -25.06
C PRO A 82 -3.71 -18.36 -24.03
N LEU A 83 -3.28 -18.71 -22.82
CA LEU A 83 -2.94 -17.75 -21.75
C LEU A 83 -1.46 -17.86 -21.43
N PRO A 84 -0.77 -16.72 -21.24
CA PRO A 84 0.63 -16.72 -20.84
C PRO A 84 0.75 -17.07 -19.35
N LEU A 85 1.14 -18.32 -19.05
CA LEU A 85 1.24 -18.87 -17.70
C LEU A 85 2.64 -19.39 -17.40
N MET A 86 2.99 -19.43 -16.11
CA MET A 86 4.16 -20.14 -15.60
C MET A 86 3.78 -20.95 -14.36
N THR A 87 4.43 -22.10 -14.17
CA THR A 87 4.31 -22.91 -12.95
C THR A 87 5.56 -22.75 -12.11
N VAL A 88 5.37 -22.35 -10.86
CA VAL A 88 6.44 -22.20 -9.87
C VAL A 88 6.42 -23.37 -8.90
N LYS A 89 7.55 -24.07 -8.78
CA LYS A 89 7.68 -25.31 -8.02
C LYS A 89 7.37 -25.13 -6.53
N LEU A 90 6.66 -26.09 -5.94
CA LEU A 90 6.48 -26.22 -4.49
C LEU A 90 7.59 -27.08 -3.85
N PRO A 91 7.89 -26.91 -2.55
CA PRO A 91 7.38 -25.86 -1.68
C PRO A 91 8.06 -24.51 -1.92
N LEU A 92 7.32 -23.43 -1.75
CA LEU A 92 7.88 -22.08 -1.81
C LEU A 92 8.61 -21.73 -0.52
N LYS A 93 9.69 -20.96 -0.60
CA LYS A 93 10.20 -20.23 0.56
C LYS A 93 9.30 -19.03 0.81
N VAL A 94 8.78 -18.92 2.03
CA VAL A 94 7.85 -17.84 2.41
C VAL A 94 8.46 -17.02 3.53
N GLU A 95 8.48 -15.70 3.35
CA GLU A 95 8.97 -14.74 4.32
C GLU A 95 7.93 -13.66 4.58
N LYS A 96 7.68 -13.35 5.85
CA LYS A 96 6.81 -12.25 6.24
C LYS A 96 7.61 -10.97 6.42
N LEU A 97 7.30 -9.95 5.63
CA LEU A 97 7.88 -8.62 5.76
C LEU A 97 6.86 -7.69 6.41
N GLN A 98 7.07 -7.37 7.68
CA GLN A 98 6.30 -6.36 8.38
C GLN A 98 6.93 -4.99 8.10
N ARG A 99 6.28 -4.16 7.27
CA ARG A 99 6.76 -2.82 6.91
C ARG A 99 6.05 -1.68 7.64
N ARG A 100 4.92 -1.99 8.29
CA ARG A 100 4.11 -0.97 8.96
C ARG A 100 4.33 -1.04 10.46
N ASN A 101 4.79 0.05 11.03
CA ASN A 101 4.90 0.20 12.47
C ASN A 101 3.53 0.47 13.12
N PHE A 102 2.59 1.02 12.35
CA PHE A 102 1.26 1.41 12.81
C PHE A 102 0.17 0.81 11.94
N TYR A 103 -0.94 0.42 12.58
CA TYR A 103 -2.16 0.08 11.88
C TYR A 103 -2.73 1.32 11.17
N ARG A 104 -3.29 1.14 9.98
CA ARG A 104 -3.97 2.18 9.22
C ARG A 104 -5.46 1.97 9.31
N LEU A 105 -6.14 2.92 9.94
CA LEU A 105 -7.59 2.93 10.07
C LEU A 105 -8.19 3.52 8.80
N PRO A 106 -8.96 2.77 8.00
CA PRO A 106 -9.77 3.35 6.94
C PRO A 106 -10.83 4.28 7.54
N LEU A 107 -10.98 5.46 6.95
CA LEU A 107 -12.00 6.43 7.37
C LEU A 107 -12.34 7.36 6.20
N SER A 108 -13.40 8.13 6.33
CA SER A 108 -13.76 9.18 5.38
C SER A 108 -14.22 10.39 6.19
N VAL A 109 -13.28 11.25 6.51
CA VAL A 109 -13.52 12.42 7.36
C VAL A 109 -13.04 13.67 6.63
N GLN A 110 -13.90 14.67 6.56
CA GLN A 110 -13.56 15.98 6.00
C GLN A 110 -12.50 16.66 6.86
N THR A 111 -11.53 17.24 6.19
CA THR A 111 -10.45 17.98 6.80
C THR A 111 -9.93 19.07 5.86
N GLN A 112 -8.85 19.72 6.25
CA GLN A 112 -8.14 20.71 5.44
C GLN A 112 -6.64 20.57 5.60
N PHE A 113 -5.92 21.04 4.60
CA PHE A 113 -4.47 21.15 4.62
C PHE A 113 -4.02 22.46 3.99
N ALA A 114 -2.78 22.85 4.25
CA ALA A 114 -2.12 23.93 3.55
C ALA A 114 -0.73 23.48 3.09
N LYS A 115 -0.31 23.93 1.92
CA LYS A 115 1.07 23.79 1.44
C LYS A 115 1.96 24.69 2.26
N VAL A 116 3.14 24.21 2.62
CA VAL A 116 4.12 25.04 3.35
C VAL A 116 4.67 26.12 2.43
N GLU A 117 4.56 27.38 2.84
CA GLU A 117 5.11 28.55 2.16
C GLU A 117 6.12 29.20 3.13
N GLU A 118 7.42 28.92 2.90
CA GLU A 118 8.49 29.38 3.82
C GLU A 118 8.58 30.91 3.93
N ASP A 119 8.18 31.63 2.88
CA ASP A 119 8.24 33.09 2.81
C ASP A 119 7.06 33.79 3.50
N LYS A 120 6.08 33.02 4.00
CA LYS A 120 4.87 33.57 4.60
C LYS A 120 4.58 32.94 5.96
N PRO A 121 4.03 33.71 6.91
CA PRO A 121 3.56 33.16 8.15
C PRO A 121 2.31 32.28 7.94
N MET A 122 2.13 31.24 8.77
CA MET A 122 1.08 30.23 8.63
C MET A 122 -0.35 30.80 8.54
N ASN A 123 -0.60 31.95 9.15
CA ASN A 123 -1.91 32.61 9.11
C ASN A 123 -2.25 33.22 7.71
N GLU A 124 -1.28 33.29 6.82
CA GLU A 124 -1.46 33.75 5.43
C GLU A 124 -1.50 32.58 4.43
N TRP A 125 -1.29 31.33 4.89
CA TRP A 125 -1.33 30.18 4.01
C TRP A 125 -2.75 29.88 3.54
N GLN A 126 -2.85 29.35 2.32
CA GLN A 126 -4.13 28.93 1.77
C GLN A 126 -4.48 27.53 2.25
N TRP A 127 -5.59 27.45 3.00
CA TRP A 127 -6.14 26.17 3.49
C TRP A 127 -7.11 25.61 2.48
N GLU A 128 -6.89 24.35 2.09
CA GLU A 128 -7.64 23.66 1.08
C GLU A 128 -8.44 22.50 1.67
N PRO A 129 -9.72 22.34 1.24
CA PRO A 129 -10.54 21.25 1.71
C PRO A 129 -10.03 19.91 1.19
N SER A 130 -10.10 18.89 2.03
CA SER A 130 -9.70 17.53 1.70
C SER A 130 -10.47 16.51 2.53
N TYR A 131 -10.26 15.23 2.23
CA TYR A 131 -10.80 14.11 2.99
C TYR A 131 -9.68 13.18 3.43
N LEU A 132 -9.64 12.83 4.71
CA LEU A 132 -8.82 11.73 5.19
C LEU A 132 -9.42 10.40 4.73
N ARG A 133 -8.62 9.59 4.02
CA ARG A 133 -8.97 8.25 3.55
C ARG A 133 -8.50 7.16 4.51
N ASN A 134 -7.41 7.40 5.20
CA ASN A 134 -6.96 6.61 6.33
C ASN A 134 -6.05 7.42 7.26
N LEU A 135 -5.91 6.93 8.48
CA LEU A 135 -5.09 7.52 9.54
C LEU A 135 -4.29 6.42 10.25
N SER A 136 -3.04 6.73 10.60
CA SER A 136 -2.16 5.89 11.42
C SER A 136 -1.26 6.74 12.29
N GLY A 137 -0.56 6.15 13.27
CA GLY A 137 0.40 6.87 14.11
C GLY A 137 1.59 7.49 13.37
N GLY A 138 1.84 7.13 12.12
CA GLY A 138 2.94 7.67 11.31
C GLY A 138 2.52 8.55 10.14
N GLY A 139 1.21 8.73 9.90
CA GLY A 139 0.76 9.52 8.76
C GLY A 139 -0.68 9.28 8.33
N VAL A 140 -1.06 9.95 7.27
CA VAL A 140 -2.40 9.92 6.70
C VAL A 140 -2.38 9.62 5.19
N CYS A 141 -3.51 9.18 4.68
CA CYS A 141 -3.83 9.27 3.26
C CYS A 141 -4.97 10.29 3.11
N LEU A 142 -4.76 11.28 2.28
CA LEU A 142 -5.77 12.30 1.99
C LEU A 142 -6.19 12.27 0.51
N SER A 143 -7.39 12.77 0.21
CA SER A 143 -7.81 13.08 -1.15
C SER A 143 -8.25 14.52 -1.25
N CYS A 144 -7.85 15.20 -2.35
CA CYS A 144 -8.17 16.59 -2.63
C CYS A 144 -8.25 16.84 -4.14
N GLU A 145 -8.74 18.02 -4.53
CA GLU A 145 -8.77 18.47 -5.94
C GLU A 145 -7.45 19.13 -6.35
N THR A 146 -6.69 19.62 -5.39
CA THR A 146 -5.44 20.33 -5.63
C THR A 146 -4.32 19.39 -6.00
N GLN A 147 -3.55 19.76 -7.01
CA GLN A 147 -2.34 19.04 -7.40
C GLN A 147 -1.31 19.05 -6.27
N LEU A 148 -0.81 17.85 -5.97
CA LEU A 148 0.22 17.61 -4.97
C LEU A 148 1.41 16.92 -5.61
N GLU A 149 2.60 17.12 -5.03
CA GLU A 149 3.86 16.56 -5.53
C GLU A 149 4.58 15.77 -4.43
N ILE A 150 5.30 14.73 -4.84
CA ILE A 150 6.13 13.94 -3.92
C ILE A 150 7.25 14.82 -3.37
N GLY A 151 7.50 14.75 -2.05
CA GLY A 151 8.48 15.57 -1.34
C GLY A 151 7.94 16.93 -0.87
N GLN A 152 6.74 17.33 -1.32
CA GLN A 152 6.11 18.57 -0.87
C GLN A 152 5.72 18.47 0.60
N GLN A 153 6.04 19.50 1.37
CA GLN A 153 5.60 19.63 2.76
C GLN A 153 4.25 20.32 2.85
N ILE A 154 3.42 19.81 3.75
CA ILE A 154 2.09 20.33 4.05
C ILE A 154 1.87 20.38 5.56
N VAL A 155 0.94 21.22 5.97
CA VAL A 155 0.35 21.17 7.31
C VAL A 155 -1.08 20.68 7.15
N ILE A 156 -1.49 19.72 7.96
CA ILE A 156 -2.80 19.09 7.88
C ILE A 156 -3.50 19.09 9.23
N ASP A 157 -4.79 19.40 9.23
CA ASP A 157 -5.65 19.24 10.39
C ASP A 157 -6.16 17.81 10.48
N VAL A 158 -5.83 17.11 11.55
CA VAL A 158 -6.25 15.73 11.82
C VAL A 158 -7.34 15.74 12.87
N PRO A 159 -8.62 15.59 12.49
CA PRO A 159 -9.72 15.58 13.44
C PRO A 159 -9.73 14.28 14.24
N LEU A 160 -9.69 14.40 15.56
CA LEU A 160 -9.97 13.36 16.54
C LEU A 160 -11.36 13.60 17.13
N GLU A 161 -11.84 12.72 18.04
CA GLU A 161 -13.24 12.81 18.52
C GLU A 161 -13.63 14.16 19.14
N GLN A 162 -12.73 14.79 19.86
CA GLN A 162 -13.01 16.02 20.62
C GLN A 162 -12.04 17.16 20.29
N ASP A 163 -11.13 16.93 19.35
CA ASP A 163 -10.02 17.84 19.13
C ASP A 163 -9.48 17.71 17.68
N ILE A 164 -8.72 18.71 17.28
CA ILE A 164 -8.04 18.72 15.97
C ILE A 164 -6.54 18.86 16.24
N LEU A 165 -5.77 17.89 15.76
CA LEU A 165 -4.32 17.99 15.77
C LEU A 165 -3.84 18.61 14.46
N ARG A 166 -3.06 19.69 14.56
CA ARG A 166 -2.40 20.29 13.42
C ARG A 166 -1.00 19.76 13.31
N LEU A 167 -0.71 19.02 12.23
CA LEU A 167 0.51 18.27 12.05
C LEU A 167 1.21 18.62 10.75
N TRP A 168 2.53 18.64 10.79
CA TRP A 168 3.38 18.74 9.62
C TRP A 168 3.54 17.38 8.98
N GLY A 169 3.59 17.33 7.66
CA GLY A 169 3.81 16.11 6.92
C GLY A 169 4.45 16.32 5.57
N GLU A 170 5.08 15.27 5.07
CA GLU A 170 5.68 15.24 3.74
C GLU A 170 4.94 14.24 2.86
N ILE A 171 4.67 14.62 1.64
CA ILE A 171 4.00 13.77 0.65
C ILE A 171 4.98 12.72 0.13
N ARG A 172 4.71 11.45 0.43
CA ARG A 172 5.53 10.29 0.01
C ARG A 172 5.02 9.59 -1.23
N ARG A 173 3.76 9.81 -1.57
CA ARG A 173 3.10 9.16 -2.71
C ARG A 173 1.95 10.03 -3.20
N VAL A 174 1.78 10.10 -4.51
CA VAL A 174 0.63 10.73 -5.15
C VAL A 174 0.09 9.78 -6.21
N GLU A 175 -1.21 9.58 -6.22
CA GLU A 175 -1.95 8.91 -7.28
C GLU A 175 -2.99 9.91 -7.81
N GLN A 176 -3.09 10.02 -9.12
CA GLN A 176 -4.06 10.89 -9.79
C GLN A 176 -5.11 10.03 -10.50
N SER A 177 -6.37 10.33 -10.23
CA SER A 177 -7.51 9.79 -10.95
C SER A 177 -8.51 10.94 -11.23
N SER A 178 -9.72 10.86 -10.73
CA SER A 178 -10.66 12.00 -10.71
C SER A 178 -10.28 13.06 -9.67
N SER A 179 -9.46 12.73 -8.70
CA SER A 179 -8.88 13.60 -7.68
C SER A 179 -7.47 13.16 -7.36
N TYR A 180 -6.71 13.95 -6.63
CA TYR A 180 -5.40 13.56 -6.13
C TYR A 180 -5.54 12.80 -4.81
N VAL A 181 -4.88 11.63 -4.73
CA VAL A 181 -4.80 10.82 -3.51
C VAL A 181 -3.34 10.77 -3.07
N ALA A 182 -3.04 11.37 -1.92
CA ALA A 182 -1.68 11.49 -1.41
C ALA A 182 -1.49 10.70 -0.12
N GLY A 183 -0.37 9.97 -0.05
CA GLY A 183 0.14 9.41 1.19
C GLY A 183 1.11 10.38 1.83
N VAL A 184 0.82 10.81 3.06
CA VAL A 184 1.57 11.80 3.82
C VAL A 184 2.18 11.14 5.05
N GLU A 185 3.47 11.30 5.25
CA GLU A 185 4.19 10.92 6.46
C GLU A 185 4.28 12.13 7.39
N PHE A 186 3.95 11.94 8.66
CA PHE A 186 4.11 13.02 9.66
C PHE A 186 5.58 13.32 9.91
N LEU A 187 5.91 14.61 9.94
CA LEU A 187 7.23 15.11 10.30
C LEU A 187 7.23 15.56 11.76
N ASP A 188 8.29 15.19 12.48
CA ASP A 188 8.58 15.65 13.84
C ASP A 188 7.39 15.59 14.82
N ILE A 189 6.53 14.59 14.65
CA ILE A 189 5.36 14.42 15.52
C ILE A 189 5.82 14.16 16.97
N LEU A 190 5.26 14.91 17.91
CA LEU A 190 5.52 14.70 19.31
C LEU A 190 4.93 13.38 19.80
N HIS A 191 5.63 12.67 20.68
CA HIS A 191 5.18 11.36 21.18
C HIS A 191 3.77 11.38 21.75
N HIS A 192 3.39 12.42 22.49
CA HIS A 192 2.04 12.50 23.05
C HIS A 192 0.95 12.64 21.98
N ASP A 193 1.21 13.35 20.87
CA ASP A 193 0.27 13.49 19.77
C ASP A 193 0.18 12.19 18.96
N GLN A 194 1.32 11.52 18.76
CA GLN A 194 1.35 10.21 18.16
C GLN A 194 0.54 9.18 18.97
N ASP A 195 0.72 9.18 20.30
CA ASP A 195 -0.04 8.30 21.21
C ASP A 195 -1.56 8.58 21.15
N ARG A 196 -1.96 9.85 21.08
CA ARG A 196 -3.38 10.24 20.91
C ARG A 196 -3.97 9.68 19.63
N ILE A 197 -3.23 9.79 18.52
CA ILE A 197 -3.66 9.21 17.24
C ILE A 197 -3.78 7.70 17.35
N VAL A 198 -2.77 7.03 17.91
CA VAL A 198 -2.76 5.57 18.07
C VAL A 198 -3.93 5.10 18.94
N GLN A 199 -4.23 5.78 20.05
CA GLN A 199 -5.37 5.48 20.91
C GLN A 199 -6.70 5.65 20.17
N TYR A 200 -6.86 6.76 19.42
CA TYR A 200 -8.02 7.00 18.58
C TYR A 200 -8.22 5.90 17.53
N VAL A 201 -7.16 5.53 16.81
CA VAL A 201 -7.16 4.47 15.80
C VAL A 201 -7.62 3.14 16.41
N PHE A 202 -7.08 2.74 17.56
CA PHE A 202 -7.47 1.50 18.23
C PHE A 202 -8.90 1.55 18.79
N ALA A 203 -9.35 2.69 19.31
CA ALA A 203 -10.73 2.84 19.77
C ALA A 203 -11.73 2.65 18.63
N LYS A 204 -11.49 3.29 17.49
CA LYS A 204 -12.32 3.16 16.29
C LYS A 204 -12.29 1.75 15.71
N GLN A 205 -11.11 1.12 15.65
CA GLN A 205 -10.99 -0.26 15.19
C GLN A 205 -11.84 -1.22 16.03
N ARG A 206 -11.78 -1.09 17.37
CA ARG A 206 -12.59 -1.90 18.27
C ARG A 206 -14.09 -1.69 18.06
N ALA A 207 -14.53 -0.44 17.88
CA ALA A 207 -15.92 -0.12 17.61
C ALA A 207 -16.42 -0.74 16.29
N ILE A 208 -15.61 -0.70 15.23
CA ILE A 208 -15.93 -1.33 13.94
C ILE A 208 -16.03 -2.86 14.10
N ALA A 209 -15.06 -3.47 14.80
CA ALA A 209 -15.05 -4.92 15.03
C ALA A 209 -16.26 -5.40 15.85
N GLN A 210 -16.74 -4.60 16.79
CA GLN A 210 -17.96 -4.90 17.56
C GLN A 210 -19.22 -4.83 16.70
N LYS A 211 -19.34 -3.80 15.84
CA LYS A 211 -20.48 -3.69 14.91
C LYS A 211 -20.57 -4.87 13.95
N ASN A 212 -19.44 -5.32 13.42
CA ASN A 212 -19.40 -6.46 12.49
C ASN A 212 -19.68 -7.82 13.15
N LYS A 213 -19.64 -7.92 14.48
CA LYS A 213 -20.02 -9.14 15.23
C LYS A 213 -21.49 -9.16 15.61
N SER A 214 -22.18 -8.03 15.49
CA SER A 214 -23.59 -7.86 15.87
C SER A 214 -24.54 -7.93 14.66
N LEU A 215 -24.01 -8.20 13.47
CA LEU A 215 -24.67 -8.49 12.20
C LEU A 215 -24.46 -9.96 11.81
#